data_5b331880d5626abcbb13c1b9801e8bff
#
_entry.id   5b331880d5626abcbb13c1b9801e8bff
#
_cell.length_a   1.000
_cell.length_b   1.000
_cell.length_c   1.000
_cell.angle_alpha   90.00
_cell.angle_beta   90.00
_cell.angle_gamma   90.00
#
_symmetry.space_group_name_H-M   'P 1'
#
loop_
_entity.id
_entity.type
_entity.pdbx_description
1 polymer ?
#
loop_
_entity_poly.entity_id
_entity_poly.type
_entity_poly.pdbx_seq_one_letter_code
_entity_poly.pdbx_strand_id
1 'polypeptide(L)'
;TDSVRFHVGGFVRQGEGPRETGYTSNKGGQIKANLTKDFDNGYVRLYYKHLDDKSVGYLPMPMYSNGDSIAGFDAQSDTPHSALFTKTVRLNGENQISSGDIRDGMNPKVDSVGFEAVFDLDNDWRIENRFRKSSISGNFNSLIPAEVGSASSIAQSIGGVGATLSNANTGAAFNDNLAMRIHTFDVTMNDFDSLVNDFKLTKSFDDDTSITFGYYASTQNIAMSWLWNSYLMELKGDNAALLNVTAADGTEFSENGLYAYGTPYWGNCCQRDYDTEYDTRAPYVAFSTKLGDVSIDASARYDSGEARGNYAGAVTSTVDMNRDGEISIPEQNVAGIDIANASPVNYDWNYSSYSIGANYQIDPSLATFARISKGGRANADRLLFGKVRADGSVAKEDAVDEVNQFEFGVKKRFDSLSVFATAFFAETEEQNFEATSQTFFDREYEAKGIEIESTYFIDAWDFRGNLTWTDAEIAKDALNPDVVGNTPRRQADLIYSLMARYNYEKGAAGVSFIGTTDAYAQDNNDLQFDGYTQVNGFVSYDLSENLNIALNVNNLFDTVGITEAEEGSVPENNIIRARTINGRTTSVTLKYAFN
;
A
#
# COMPACT_ATOMS: atom_id res chain seq x y z
N THR A 1 -11.55 -19.49 -34.43
CA THR A 1 -11.25 -20.91 -34.72
C THR A 1 -11.12 -21.65 -33.41
N ASP A 2 -11.48 -22.92 -33.35
CA ASP A 2 -11.51 -23.72 -32.11
C ASP A 2 -10.14 -23.81 -31.39
N SER A 3 -9.05 -23.49 -32.09
CA SER A 3 -7.69 -23.56 -31.56
C SER A 3 -7.05 -22.20 -31.22
N VAL A 4 -7.77 -21.08 -31.39
CA VAL A 4 -7.28 -19.74 -31.08
C VAL A 4 -8.34 -18.99 -30.29
N ARG A 5 -7.99 -18.58 -29.09
CA ARG A 5 -8.84 -17.79 -28.20
C ARG A 5 -8.17 -16.46 -27.87
N PHE A 6 -8.95 -15.41 -27.71
CA PHE A 6 -8.42 -14.13 -27.26
C PHE A 6 -9.36 -13.49 -26.24
N HIS A 7 -8.80 -12.62 -25.44
CA HIS A 7 -9.54 -11.77 -24.52
C HIS A 7 -8.95 -10.38 -24.52
N VAL A 8 -9.81 -9.36 -24.55
CA VAL A 8 -9.44 -7.97 -24.36
C VAL A 8 -10.36 -7.38 -23.30
N GLY A 9 -9.79 -6.69 -22.35
CA GLY A 9 -10.55 -6.03 -21.29
C GLY A 9 -9.80 -4.81 -20.77
N GLY A 10 -10.53 -3.93 -20.09
CA GLY A 10 -9.92 -2.73 -19.55
C GLY A 10 -10.95 -1.82 -18.91
N PHE A 11 -10.49 -0.67 -18.47
CA PHE A 11 -11.34 0.40 -17.97
C PHE A 11 -10.76 1.76 -18.35
N VAL A 12 -11.63 2.75 -18.36
CA VAL A 12 -11.28 4.18 -18.38
C VAL A 12 -12.05 4.83 -17.25
N ARG A 13 -11.41 5.74 -16.51
CA ARG A 13 -12.07 6.51 -15.46
C ARG A 13 -11.71 7.98 -15.54
N GLN A 14 -12.63 8.82 -15.05
CA GLN A 14 -12.43 10.24 -14.88
C GLN A 14 -13.35 10.74 -13.78
N GLY A 15 -12.81 11.53 -12.85
CA GLY A 15 -13.60 12.13 -11.77
C GLY A 15 -12.72 12.71 -10.69
N GLU A 16 -13.35 13.29 -9.68
CA GLU A 16 -12.68 13.84 -8.52
C GLU A 16 -12.34 12.78 -7.46
N GLY A 17 -13.16 11.71 -7.39
CA GLY A 17 -12.99 10.67 -6.38
C GLY A 17 -13.92 10.85 -5.18
N PRO A 18 -13.68 10.12 -4.08
CA PRO A 18 -14.56 10.12 -2.91
C PRO A 18 -14.39 11.34 -1.99
N ARG A 19 -13.35 12.15 -2.16
CA ARG A 19 -13.07 13.37 -1.38
C ARG A 19 -12.91 14.56 -2.29
N GLU A 20 -13.27 15.74 -1.78
CA GLU A 20 -13.24 17.00 -2.52
C GLU A 20 -11.82 17.53 -2.69
N THR A 21 -11.31 17.54 -3.92
CA THR A 21 -9.97 18.05 -4.27
C THR A 21 -10.02 19.38 -5.02
N GLY A 22 -11.20 19.78 -5.53
CA GLY A 22 -11.39 20.94 -6.38
C GLY A 22 -10.92 20.76 -7.84
N TYR A 23 -10.54 19.54 -8.25
CA TYR A 23 -10.11 19.25 -9.63
C TYR A 23 -10.33 17.77 -9.98
N THR A 24 -10.25 17.44 -11.28
CA THR A 24 -10.25 16.03 -11.75
C THR A 24 -8.98 15.32 -11.31
N SER A 25 -9.05 14.59 -10.21
CA SER A 25 -7.92 13.94 -9.56
C SER A 25 -7.74 12.48 -9.96
N ASN A 26 -8.82 11.79 -10.35
CA ASN A 26 -8.79 10.45 -10.91
C ASN A 26 -8.96 10.51 -12.43
N LYS A 27 -7.99 10.04 -13.17
CA LYS A 27 -8.03 10.05 -14.65
C LYS A 27 -7.07 9.05 -15.23
N GLY A 28 -7.55 8.24 -16.16
CA GLY A 28 -6.71 7.29 -16.87
C GLY A 28 -7.43 5.99 -17.16
N GLY A 29 -6.66 4.91 -17.29
CA GLY A 29 -7.24 3.63 -17.60
C GLY A 29 -6.22 2.53 -17.80
N GLN A 30 -6.74 1.36 -18.10
CA GLN A 30 -5.96 0.16 -18.35
C GLN A 30 -6.56 -0.60 -19.52
N ILE A 31 -5.70 -1.19 -20.33
CA ILE A 31 -6.06 -2.25 -21.28
C ILE A 31 -5.23 -3.49 -21.00
N LYS A 32 -5.85 -4.64 -21.06
CA LYS A 32 -5.22 -5.96 -21.03
C LYS A 32 -5.71 -6.77 -22.20
N ALA A 33 -4.80 -7.50 -22.82
CA ALA A 33 -5.13 -8.45 -23.87
C ALA A 33 -4.37 -9.75 -23.68
N ASN A 34 -4.97 -10.85 -24.06
CA ASN A 34 -4.26 -12.10 -24.23
C ASN A 34 -4.73 -12.84 -25.49
N LEU A 35 -3.82 -13.62 -26.06
CA LEU A 35 -4.04 -14.49 -27.20
C LEU A 35 -3.50 -15.87 -26.84
N THR A 36 -4.36 -16.88 -26.88
CA THR A 36 -4.01 -18.27 -26.62
C THR A 36 -4.12 -19.07 -27.90
N LYS A 37 -3.05 -19.83 -28.21
CA LYS A 37 -3.06 -20.88 -29.22
C LYS A 37 -3.01 -22.21 -28.53
N ASP A 38 -4.05 -23.02 -28.73
CA ASP A 38 -4.12 -24.40 -28.25
C ASP A 38 -3.48 -25.34 -29.26
N PHE A 39 -2.78 -26.35 -28.77
CA PHE A 39 -2.16 -27.47 -29.48
C PHE A 39 -2.72 -28.78 -28.90
N ASP A 40 -2.46 -29.90 -29.54
CA ASP A 40 -2.99 -31.21 -29.08
C ASP A 40 -2.53 -31.58 -27.67
N ASN A 41 -1.33 -31.17 -27.26
CA ASN A 41 -0.73 -31.49 -25.98
C ASN A 41 -0.43 -30.28 -25.09
N GLY A 42 -1.03 -29.11 -25.37
CA GLY A 42 -0.78 -27.94 -24.55
C GLY A 42 -1.22 -26.63 -25.18
N TYR A 43 -0.71 -25.53 -24.67
CA TYR A 43 -0.99 -24.21 -25.21
C TYR A 43 0.15 -23.23 -25.01
N VAL A 44 0.13 -22.17 -25.83
CA VAL A 44 0.93 -20.95 -25.63
C VAL A 44 -0.04 -19.77 -25.52
N ARG A 45 0.15 -18.94 -24.51
CA ARG A 45 -0.62 -17.71 -24.30
C ARG A 45 0.32 -16.52 -24.24
N LEU A 46 0.01 -15.48 -25.00
CA LEU A 46 0.70 -14.20 -24.98
C LEU A 46 -0.15 -13.21 -24.18
N TYR A 47 0.51 -12.34 -23.43
CA TYR A 47 -0.11 -11.29 -22.62
C TYR A 47 0.42 -9.92 -23.00
N TYR A 48 -0.48 -8.95 -22.98
CA TYR A 48 -0.16 -7.54 -23.02
C TYR A 48 -0.95 -6.78 -21.95
N LYS A 49 -0.30 -5.82 -21.31
CA LYS A 49 -0.95 -4.86 -20.40
C LYS A 49 -0.36 -3.48 -20.63
N HIS A 50 -1.25 -2.50 -20.76
CA HIS A 50 -0.93 -1.08 -20.66
C HIS A 50 -1.76 -0.45 -19.54
N LEU A 51 -1.11 0.31 -18.64
CA LEU A 51 -1.73 1.07 -17.57
C LEU A 51 -1.12 2.48 -17.56
N ASP A 52 -1.97 3.50 -17.62
CA ASP A 52 -1.66 4.89 -17.29
C ASP A 52 -2.89 5.45 -16.59
N ASP A 53 -2.84 5.46 -15.25
CA ASP A 53 -4.02 5.74 -14.44
C ASP A 53 -3.61 6.46 -13.17
N LYS A 54 -4.06 7.70 -13.00
CA LYS A 54 -3.76 8.52 -11.85
C LYS A 54 -4.91 8.63 -10.86
N SER A 55 -4.57 8.70 -9.57
CA SER A 55 -5.48 8.89 -8.47
C SER A 55 -4.83 9.69 -7.34
N VAL A 56 -5.64 10.30 -6.50
CA VAL A 56 -5.13 10.96 -5.29
C VAL A 56 -4.57 9.93 -4.32
N GLY A 57 -3.42 10.26 -3.71
CA GLY A 57 -2.92 9.58 -2.53
C GLY A 57 -3.46 10.28 -1.27
N TYR A 58 -4.52 9.74 -0.68
CA TYR A 58 -5.01 10.28 0.59
C TYR A 58 -4.11 9.82 1.73
N LEU A 59 -3.34 10.75 2.30
CA LEU A 59 -2.50 10.53 3.48
C LEU A 59 -3.29 10.84 4.77
N PRO A 60 -2.75 10.56 5.98
CA PRO A 60 -3.43 10.88 7.22
C PRO A 60 -3.86 12.34 7.31
N MET A 61 -5.10 12.58 7.73
CA MET A 61 -5.77 13.88 7.74
C MET A 61 -6.07 14.33 9.17
N PRO A 62 -6.11 15.65 9.45
CA PRO A 62 -6.43 16.16 10.76
C PRO A 62 -7.86 15.83 11.20
N MET A 63 -8.02 15.38 12.44
CA MET A 63 -9.31 15.21 13.12
C MET A 63 -9.12 15.25 14.64
N TYR A 64 -10.18 15.37 15.40
CA TYR A 64 -10.07 15.19 16.85
C TYR A 64 -9.85 13.73 17.21
N SER A 65 -9.13 13.49 18.32
CA SER A 65 -8.77 12.12 18.76
C SER A 65 -9.97 11.24 19.10
N ASN A 66 -11.12 11.83 19.38
CA ASN A 66 -12.39 11.12 19.60
C ASN A 66 -13.16 10.77 18.31
N GLY A 67 -12.56 11.03 17.12
CA GLY A 67 -13.19 10.75 15.85
C GLY A 67 -14.05 11.89 15.27
N ASP A 68 -14.23 13.00 16.00
CA ASP A 68 -15.00 14.14 15.53
C ASP A 68 -14.25 14.94 14.46
N SER A 69 -15.01 15.53 13.54
CA SER A 69 -14.51 16.45 12.53
C SER A 69 -14.11 17.80 13.14
N ILE A 70 -13.08 18.43 12.57
CA ILE A 70 -12.69 19.79 12.92
C ILE A 70 -13.62 20.78 12.19
N ALA A 71 -13.95 21.90 12.84
CA ALA A 71 -14.80 22.90 12.21
C ALA A 71 -14.26 23.35 10.84
N GLY A 72 -15.02 23.08 9.78
CA GLY A 72 -14.65 23.38 8.39
C GLY A 72 -13.75 22.34 7.71
N PHE A 73 -13.49 21.20 8.36
CA PHE A 73 -12.71 20.11 7.78
C PHE A 73 -13.20 18.74 8.28
N ASP A 74 -13.68 17.91 7.37
CA ASP A 74 -14.12 16.54 7.64
C ASP A 74 -13.13 15.54 7.02
N ALA A 75 -12.44 14.77 7.86
CA ALA A 75 -11.43 13.82 7.43
C ALA A 75 -11.94 12.66 6.55
N GLN A 76 -13.27 12.46 6.42
CA GLN A 76 -13.85 11.43 5.53
C GLN A 76 -14.15 11.98 4.12
N SER A 77 -14.50 13.27 3.99
CA SER A 77 -14.90 13.90 2.73
C SER A 77 -13.91 14.94 2.22
N ASP A 78 -13.13 15.56 3.10
CA ASP A 78 -12.19 16.62 2.76
C ASP A 78 -10.74 16.10 2.62
N THR A 79 -9.90 16.97 2.06
CA THR A 79 -8.47 16.72 1.86
C THR A 79 -7.74 18.07 1.76
N PRO A 80 -6.44 18.20 2.11
CA PRO A 80 -5.66 19.40 1.86
C PRO A 80 -5.41 19.67 0.37
N HIS A 81 -5.73 18.73 -0.52
CA HIS A 81 -5.68 19.00 -1.96
C HIS A 81 -6.66 20.12 -2.33
N SER A 82 -6.20 21.04 -3.19
CA SER A 82 -6.94 22.28 -3.50
C SER A 82 -6.65 22.73 -4.92
N ALA A 83 -7.67 23.29 -5.59
CA ALA A 83 -7.48 23.95 -6.89
C ALA A 83 -6.54 25.17 -6.81
N LEU A 84 -6.34 25.74 -5.61
CA LEU A 84 -5.44 26.87 -5.36
C LEU A 84 -3.98 26.45 -5.18
N PHE A 85 -3.70 25.14 -5.00
CA PHE A 85 -2.36 24.60 -4.83
C PHE A 85 -2.17 23.36 -5.71
N THR A 86 -1.71 23.56 -6.94
CA THR A 86 -1.54 22.48 -7.92
C THR A 86 -0.13 22.34 -8.46
N LYS A 87 0.74 23.34 -8.25
CA LYS A 87 2.10 23.36 -8.78
C LYS A 87 3.12 23.53 -7.68
N THR A 88 4.22 22.80 -7.82
CA THR A 88 5.40 22.93 -6.98
C THR A 88 6.62 23.24 -7.82
N VAL A 89 7.62 23.90 -7.22
CA VAL A 89 8.96 24.06 -7.80
C VAL A 89 9.95 23.38 -6.87
N ARG A 90 10.85 22.59 -7.41
CA ARG A 90 11.82 21.79 -6.66
C ARG A 90 13.09 21.53 -7.48
N LEU A 91 14.13 21.03 -6.87
CA LEU A 91 15.18 20.36 -7.61
C LEU A 91 14.73 18.97 -8.04
N ASN A 92 15.24 18.44 -9.14
CA ASN A 92 15.08 17.03 -9.54
C ASN A 92 16.25 16.17 -9.01
N GLY A 93 16.27 14.86 -9.33
CA GLY A 93 17.33 13.94 -8.91
C GLY A 93 18.74 14.36 -9.33
N GLU A 94 18.89 15.17 -10.38
CA GLU A 94 20.16 15.75 -10.86
C GLU A 94 20.42 17.18 -10.31
N ASN A 95 19.67 17.62 -9.30
CA ASN A 95 19.73 18.98 -8.73
C ASN A 95 19.45 20.12 -9.72
N GLN A 96 18.61 19.86 -10.73
CA GLN A 96 18.16 20.90 -11.66
C GLN A 96 16.78 21.41 -11.23
N ILE A 97 16.52 22.71 -11.42
CA ILE A 97 15.21 23.32 -11.13
C ILE A 97 14.14 22.67 -12.02
N SER A 98 13.12 22.14 -11.40
CA SER A 98 12.02 21.40 -12.01
C SER A 98 10.68 21.79 -11.39
N SER A 99 9.59 21.57 -12.10
CA SER A 99 8.23 21.78 -11.58
C SER A 99 7.50 20.45 -11.42
N GLY A 100 6.76 20.30 -10.33
CA GLY A 100 5.83 19.20 -10.09
C GLY A 100 4.38 19.64 -10.29
N ASP A 101 3.49 18.68 -10.49
CA ASP A 101 2.03 18.88 -10.51
C ASP A 101 1.40 17.94 -9.47
N ILE A 102 0.83 18.52 -8.40
CA ILE A 102 0.19 17.74 -7.32
C ILE A 102 -0.97 16.90 -7.86
N ARG A 103 -1.61 17.35 -8.93
CA ARG A 103 -2.71 16.63 -9.60
C ARG A 103 -2.28 15.32 -10.29
N ASP A 104 -0.99 15.08 -10.43
CA ASP A 104 -0.50 13.79 -10.94
C ASP A 104 -0.75 12.68 -9.93
N GLY A 105 -0.77 12.99 -8.62
CA GLY A 105 -1.14 12.03 -7.59
C GLY A 105 -0.31 10.76 -7.63
N MET A 106 -0.93 9.62 -7.39
CA MET A 106 -0.36 8.29 -7.65
C MET A 106 -0.62 7.93 -9.12
N ASN A 107 0.39 7.96 -9.95
CA ASN A 107 0.30 7.69 -11.37
C ASN A 107 1.29 6.62 -11.83
N PRO A 108 1.01 5.33 -11.59
CA PRO A 108 1.80 4.26 -12.19
C PRO A 108 1.55 4.19 -13.70
N LYS A 109 2.64 4.08 -14.47
CA LYS A 109 2.65 3.79 -15.91
C LYS A 109 3.32 2.45 -16.12
N VAL A 110 2.61 1.52 -16.76
CA VAL A 110 3.08 0.15 -16.91
C VAL A 110 2.79 -0.34 -18.31
N ASP A 111 3.82 -0.75 -19.03
CA ASP A 111 3.74 -1.53 -20.24
C ASP A 111 4.35 -2.91 -20.01
N SER A 112 3.55 -3.97 -20.18
CA SER A 112 4.02 -5.32 -19.92
C SER A 112 3.70 -6.24 -21.09
N VAL A 113 4.66 -7.09 -21.41
CA VAL A 113 4.48 -8.23 -22.32
C VAL A 113 4.89 -9.50 -21.60
N GLY A 114 4.24 -10.59 -21.91
CA GLY A 114 4.58 -11.87 -21.30
C GLY A 114 4.04 -13.03 -22.10
N PHE A 115 4.50 -14.21 -21.74
CA PHE A 115 3.93 -15.45 -22.25
C PHE A 115 3.82 -16.52 -21.17
N GLU A 116 2.93 -17.44 -21.40
CA GLU A 116 2.76 -18.69 -20.67
C GLU A 116 2.76 -19.82 -21.70
N ALA A 117 3.59 -20.82 -21.49
CA ALA A 117 3.63 -22.03 -22.30
C ALA A 117 3.47 -23.24 -21.39
N VAL A 118 2.48 -24.10 -21.69
CA VAL A 118 2.18 -25.30 -20.92
C VAL A 118 2.03 -26.45 -21.91
N PHE A 119 2.82 -27.52 -21.71
CA PHE A 119 2.77 -28.72 -22.54
C PHE A 119 2.87 -29.99 -21.71
N ASP A 120 1.99 -30.92 -22.01
CA ASP A 120 2.06 -32.28 -21.53
C ASP A 120 2.98 -33.07 -22.51
N LEU A 121 3.98 -33.71 -21.94
CA LEU A 121 5.00 -34.47 -22.65
C LEU A 121 4.78 -35.98 -22.45
N ASP A 122 5.50 -36.80 -23.22
CA ASP A 122 5.46 -38.23 -23.04
C ASP A 122 5.88 -38.67 -21.62
N ASN A 123 5.38 -39.82 -21.19
CA ASN A 123 5.65 -40.40 -19.88
C ASN A 123 5.24 -39.47 -18.70
N ASP A 124 4.08 -38.82 -18.77
CA ASP A 124 3.47 -38.02 -17.72
C ASP A 124 4.35 -36.88 -17.19
N TRP A 125 5.19 -36.36 -18.04
CA TRP A 125 5.87 -35.10 -17.80
C TRP A 125 5.05 -33.91 -18.28
N ARG A 126 5.10 -32.80 -17.52
CA ARG A 126 4.53 -31.54 -17.89
C ARG A 126 5.55 -30.43 -17.72
N ILE A 127 5.69 -29.61 -18.75
CA ILE A 127 6.53 -28.41 -18.72
C ILE A 127 5.63 -27.17 -18.69
N GLU A 128 5.98 -26.21 -17.85
CA GLU A 128 5.31 -24.90 -17.75
C GLU A 128 6.38 -23.83 -17.68
N ASN A 129 6.23 -22.77 -18.47
CA ASN A 129 7.06 -21.58 -18.34
C ASN A 129 6.18 -20.32 -18.38
N ARG A 130 6.38 -19.43 -17.43
CA ARG A 130 5.77 -18.10 -17.35
C ARG A 130 6.85 -17.05 -17.37
N PHE A 131 6.73 -16.16 -18.33
CA PHE A 131 7.64 -15.04 -18.50
C PHE A 131 6.88 -13.74 -18.56
N ARG A 132 7.43 -12.68 -17.95
CA ARG A 132 6.94 -11.31 -18.07
C ARG A 132 8.09 -10.33 -18.04
N LYS A 133 8.06 -9.37 -18.98
CA LYS A 133 8.86 -8.16 -18.95
C LYS A 133 7.90 -6.97 -18.80
N SER A 134 8.19 -6.07 -17.88
CA SER A 134 7.42 -4.85 -17.64
C SER A 134 8.34 -3.65 -17.68
N SER A 135 7.93 -2.59 -18.38
CA SER A 135 8.47 -1.25 -18.21
C SER A 135 7.54 -0.47 -17.30
N ILE A 136 8.09 0.05 -16.19
CA ILE A 136 7.33 0.66 -15.12
C ILE A 136 7.98 1.97 -14.72
N SER A 137 7.19 3.04 -14.73
CA SER A 137 7.58 4.36 -14.22
C SER A 137 6.37 5.07 -13.60
N GLY A 138 6.56 6.27 -13.08
CA GLY A 138 5.42 7.05 -12.59
C GLY A 138 5.76 8.06 -11.51
N ASN A 139 4.72 8.49 -10.80
CA ASN A 139 4.84 9.46 -9.73
C ASN A 139 4.00 9.04 -8.52
N PHE A 140 4.42 9.48 -7.35
CA PHE A 140 3.57 9.52 -6.17
C PHE A 140 3.66 10.94 -5.59
N ASN A 141 2.65 11.77 -5.90
CA ASN A 141 2.54 13.14 -5.41
C ASN A 141 1.34 13.23 -4.48
N SER A 142 1.54 13.71 -3.26
CA SER A 142 0.49 13.92 -2.28
C SER A 142 0.86 15.02 -1.29
N LEU A 143 -0.07 15.37 -0.42
CA LEU A 143 0.10 16.33 0.65
C LEU A 143 -0.05 15.63 2.00
N ILE A 144 0.97 15.78 2.86
CA ILE A 144 0.93 15.23 4.21
C ILE A 144 0.97 16.36 5.25
N PRO A 145 -0.05 16.50 6.10
CA PRO A 145 0.02 17.38 7.27
C PRO A 145 1.13 16.89 8.21
N ALA A 146 2.19 17.69 8.37
CA ALA A 146 3.28 17.39 9.30
C ALA A 146 3.01 17.95 10.70
N GLU A 147 2.25 19.04 10.78
CA GLU A 147 1.84 19.70 12.01
C GLU A 147 0.49 20.39 11.81
N VAL A 148 -0.36 20.39 12.83
CA VAL A 148 -1.60 21.15 12.88
C VAL A 148 -1.64 21.95 14.18
N GLY A 149 -1.86 23.25 14.06
CA GLY A 149 -1.85 24.14 15.21
C GLY A 149 -2.53 25.49 14.97
N SER A 150 -2.54 26.34 15.98
CA SER A 150 -3.02 27.71 15.79
C SER A 150 -2.13 28.48 14.81
N ALA A 151 -2.71 29.39 14.05
CA ALA A 151 -1.96 30.26 13.13
C ALA A 151 -0.77 30.95 13.81
N SER A 152 -0.98 31.47 15.04
CA SER A 152 0.07 32.13 15.82
C SER A 152 1.19 31.17 16.24
N SER A 153 0.88 29.95 16.67
CA SER A 153 1.87 28.94 17.06
C SER A 153 2.77 28.55 15.89
N ILE A 154 2.16 28.24 14.74
CA ILE A 154 2.88 27.87 13.52
C ILE A 154 3.72 29.05 13.00
N ALA A 155 3.16 30.27 12.96
CA ALA A 155 3.91 31.45 12.55
C ALA A 155 5.16 31.68 13.42
N GLN A 156 4.99 31.61 14.75
CA GLN A 156 6.10 31.83 15.69
C GLN A 156 7.18 30.74 15.62
N SER A 157 6.81 29.50 15.32
CA SER A 157 7.76 28.39 15.16
C SER A 157 8.71 28.58 13.96
N ILE A 158 8.33 29.43 12.98
CA ILE A 158 9.09 29.70 11.76
C ILE A 158 9.73 31.08 11.79
N GLY A 159 8.94 32.14 12.04
CA GLY A 159 9.35 33.53 11.95
C GLY A 159 9.69 34.20 13.29
N GLY A 160 9.65 33.42 14.42
CA GLY A 160 9.93 33.94 15.76
C GLY A 160 8.73 34.65 16.41
N VAL A 161 8.96 35.18 17.62
CA VAL A 161 7.93 35.85 18.41
C VAL A 161 7.37 37.06 17.66
N GLY A 162 6.03 37.13 17.57
CA GLY A 162 5.33 38.19 16.87
C GLY A 162 5.17 37.99 15.36
N ALA A 163 5.63 36.85 14.81
CA ALA A 163 5.37 36.49 13.43
C ALA A 163 3.87 36.21 13.20
N THR A 164 3.41 36.50 11.99
CA THR A 164 2.00 36.41 11.58
C THR A 164 1.83 35.66 10.30
N LEU A 165 0.64 35.08 10.07
CA LEU A 165 0.26 34.48 8.80
C LEU A 165 -0.66 35.39 7.99
N SER A 166 -0.53 35.28 6.67
CA SER A 166 -1.42 35.93 5.71
C SER A 166 -1.76 35.00 4.57
N ASN A 167 -2.92 35.15 3.96
CA ASN A 167 -3.29 34.40 2.75
C ASN A 167 -2.33 34.76 1.61
N ALA A 168 -1.67 33.77 1.03
CA ALA A 168 -0.62 33.99 0.03
C ALA A 168 -1.11 34.64 -1.27
N ASN A 169 -2.40 34.48 -1.62
CA ASN A 169 -2.96 35.05 -2.85
C ASN A 169 -3.51 36.47 -2.65
N THR A 170 -4.05 36.77 -1.46
CA THR A 170 -4.78 38.03 -1.22
C THR A 170 -4.04 38.99 -0.29
N GLY A 171 -3.03 38.51 0.45
CA GLY A 171 -2.36 39.27 1.50
C GLY A 171 -3.20 39.51 2.76
N ALA A 172 -4.43 38.99 2.82
CA ALA A 172 -5.31 39.18 3.98
C ALA A 172 -4.72 38.47 5.20
N ALA A 173 -4.76 39.13 6.37
CA ALA A 173 -4.30 38.57 7.63
C ALA A 173 -5.07 37.28 7.96
N PHE A 174 -4.35 36.26 8.39
CA PHE A 174 -4.90 34.96 8.80
C PHE A 174 -4.66 34.78 10.31
N ASN A 175 -5.70 35.06 11.10
CA ASN A 175 -5.63 35.05 12.56
C ASN A 175 -6.73 34.14 13.12
N ASP A 176 -6.53 33.64 14.34
CA ASP A 176 -7.51 32.90 15.16
C ASP A 176 -8.06 31.60 14.55
N ASN A 177 -7.43 31.07 13.51
CA ASN A 177 -7.79 29.81 12.86
C ASN A 177 -6.67 28.78 13.00
N LEU A 178 -7.01 27.53 12.72
CA LEU A 178 -6.04 26.46 12.60
C LEU A 178 -5.33 26.53 11.24
N ALA A 179 -4.04 26.29 11.26
CA ALA A 179 -3.20 26.16 10.07
C ALA A 179 -2.47 24.81 10.06
N MET A 180 -2.02 24.42 8.89
CA MET A 180 -1.25 23.19 8.68
C MET A 180 0.12 23.53 8.12
N ARG A 181 1.14 22.85 8.65
CA ARG A 181 2.42 22.64 7.98
C ARG A 181 2.25 21.41 7.10
N ILE A 182 2.34 21.60 5.79
CA ILE A 182 2.20 20.54 4.79
C ILE A 182 3.57 20.21 4.23
N HIS A 183 3.90 18.92 4.17
CA HIS A 183 4.98 18.43 3.32
C HIS A 183 4.39 17.87 2.02
N THR A 184 4.98 18.23 0.89
CA THR A 184 4.65 17.58 -0.38
C THR A 184 5.34 16.22 -0.40
N PHE A 185 4.56 15.14 -0.49
CA PHE A 185 5.08 13.81 -0.75
C PHE A 185 5.33 13.71 -2.26
N ASP A 186 6.53 14.08 -2.71
CA ASP A 186 6.87 14.15 -4.13
C ASP A 186 7.94 13.09 -4.44
N VAL A 187 7.51 12.01 -5.07
CA VAL A 187 8.36 10.89 -5.46
C VAL A 187 8.20 10.66 -6.96
N THR A 188 9.31 10.68 -7.67
CA THR A 188 9.38 10.26 -9.07
C THR A 188 9.96 8.85 -9.14
N MET A 189 9.19 7.91 -9.68
CA MET A 189 9.64 6.56 -10.02
C MET A 189 10.25 6.60 -11.43
N ASN A 190 11.57 6.71 -11.52
CA ASN A 190 12.28 6.90 -12.79
C ASN A 190 12.33 5.59 -13.59
N ASP A 191 12.67 4.49 -12.93
CA ASP A 191 12.76 3.16 -13.52
C ASP A 191 12.44 2.09 -12.46
N PHE A 192 11.36 1.35 -12.70
CA PHE A 192 10.93 0.19 -11.93
C PHE A 192 10.73 -1.02 -12.85
N ASP A 193 11.46 -1.05 -13.95
CA ASP A 193 11.40 -2.13 -14.93
C ASP A 193 11.68 -3.47 -14.27
N SER A 194 10.96 -4.47 -14.70
CA SER A 194 11.10 -5.81 -14.13
C SER A 194 11.05 -6.89 -15.20
N LEU A 195 11.84 -7.93 -14.97
CA LEU A 195 11.81 -9.17 -15.73
C LEU A 195 11.60 -10.33 -14.75
N VAL A 196 10.64 -11.19 -15.04
CA VAL A 196 10.32 -12.35 -14.19
C VAL A 196 10.14 -13.56 -15.07
N ASN A 197 10.77 -14.68 -14.68
CA ASN A 197 10.56 -15.98 -15.30
C ASN A 197 10.38 -17.06 -14.23
N ASP A 198 9.38 -17.91 -14.41
CA ASP A 198 9.13 -19.10 -13.57
C ASP A 198 9.00 -20.32 -14.48
N PHE A 199 9.96 -21.22 -14.39
CA PHE A 199 10.01 -22.47 -15.13
C PHE A 199 9.69 -23.63 -14.21
N LYS A 200 8.82 -24.55 -14.65
CA LYS A 200 8.43 -25.76 -13.91
C LYS A 200 8.51 -26.99 -14.80
N LEU A 201 8.97 -28.07 -14.22
CA LEU A 201 8.95 -29.41 -14.80
C LEU A 201 8.30 -30.35 -13.78
N THR A 202 7.10 -30.84 -14.11
CA THR A 202 6.33 -31.75 -13.23
C THR A 202 6.33 -33.16 -13.80
N LYS A 203 6.59 -34.15 -12.94
CA LYS A 203 6.39 -35.56 -13.21
C LYS A 203 5.23 -36.07 -12.37
N SER A 204 4.19 -36.58 -13.02
CA SER A 204 3.17 -37.39 -12.36
C SER A 204 3.56 -38.85 -12.40
N PHE A 205 3.46 -39.54 -11.28
CA PHE A 205 3.74 -40.97 -11.16
C PHE A 205 2.46 -41.80 -11.28
N ASP A 206 1.37 -41.20 -10.81
CA ASP A 206 -0.01 -41.66 -10.89
C ASP A 206 -0.94 -40.48 -10.75
N ASP A 207 -2.27 -40.70 -10.63
CA ASP A 207 -3.30 -39.65 -10.52
C ASP A 207 -3.16 -38.83 -9.23
N ASP A 208 -2.53 -39.38 -8.22
CA ASP A 208 -2.46 -38.79 -6.87
C ASP A 208 -1.05 -38.29 -6.50
N THR A 209 0.01 -38.73 -7.23
CA THR A 209 1.39 -38.48 -6.84
C THR A 209 2.17 -37.72 -7.91
N SER A 210 2.73 -36.58 -7.54
CA SER A 210 3.57 -35.79 -8.45
C SER A 210 4.75 -35.13 -7.75
N ILE A 211 5.79 -34.84 -8.54
CA ILE A 211 6.93 -34.00 -8.13
C ILE A 211 7.14 -32.92 -9.16
N THR A 212 7.34 -31.70 -8.68
CA THR A 212 7.64 -30.51 -9.50
C THR A 212 9.02 -29.99 -9.16
N PHE A 213 9.85 -29.78 -10.16
CA PHE A 213 11.10 -29.02 -10.07
C PHE A 213 10.88 -27.67 -10.72
N GLY A 214 11.24 -26.60 -10.05
CA GLY A 214 11.07 -25.26 -10.56
C GLY A 214 12.33 -24.42 -10.43
N TYR A 215 12.38 -23.39 -11.27
CA TYR A 215 13.42 -22.36 -11.22
C TYR A 215 12.80 -21.00 -11.49
N TYR A 216 12.84 -20.16 -10.47
CA TYR A 216 12.40 -18.77 -10.55
C TYR A 216 13.61 -17.85 -10.73
N ALA A 217 13.49 -16.85 -11.60
CA ALA A 217 14.47 -15.78 -11.76
C ALA A 217 13.75 -14.45 -11.96
N SER A 218 14.26 -13.39 -11.34
CA SER A 218 13.77 -12.05 -11.56
C SER A 218 14.87 -11.01 -11.46
N THR A 219 14.74 -9.94 -12.25
CA THR A 219 15.47 -8.69 -12.11
C THR A 219 14.47 -7.57 -11.89
N GLN A 220 14.73 -6.68 -10.94
CA GLN A 220 13.91 -5.53 -10.60
C GLN A 220 14.79 -4.29 -10.46
N ASN A 221 14.53 -3.26 -11.27
CA ASN A 221 15.13 -1.93 -11.06
C ASN A 221 14.32 -1.16 -10.00
N ILE A 222 15.02 -0.38 -9.19
CA ILE A 222 14.44 0.62 -8.29
C ILE A 222 15.26 1.90 -8.45
N ALA A 223 14.85 2.75 -9.39
CA ALA A 223 15.40 4.07 -9.57
C ALA A 223 14.32 5.10 -9.25
N MET A 224 14.49 5.86 -8.17
CA MET A 224 13.50 6.85 -7.72
C MET A 224 14.16 8.02 -7.00
N SER A 225 13.51 9.18 -7.13
CA SER A 225 13.92 10.42 -6.47
C SER A 225 12.83 10.89 -5.53
N TRP A 226 13.18 11.20 -4.29
CA TRP A 226 12.31 11.80 -3.28
C TRP A 226 12.72 13.26 -3.09
N LEU A 227 11.79 14.21 -3.28
CA LEU A 227 12.10 15.63 -3.44
C LEU A 227 11.02 16.50 -2.78
N TRP A 228 10.89 16.34 -1.49
CA TRP A 228 9.82 16.95 -0.69
C TRP A 228 10.10 18.41 -0.37
N ASN A 229 9.05 19.22 -0.35
CA ASN A 229 9.07 20.62 0.08
C ASN A 229 8.05 20.88 1.19
N SER A 230 8.16 22.02 1.85
CA SER A 230 7.33 22.40 2.98
C SER A 230 6.56 23.66 2.72
N TYR A 231 5.24 23.59 2.90
CA TYR A 231 4.29 24.67 2.70
C TYR A 231 3.46 24.94 3.96
N LEU A 232 2.86 26.12 4.04
CA LEU A 232 1.85 26.47 5.01
C LEU A 232 0.51 26.59 4.31
N MET A 233 -0.55 26.08 4.94
CA MET A 233 -1.90 26.04 4.40
C MET A 233 -2.94 26.23 5.51
N GLU A 234 -4.06 26.87 5.21
CA GLU A 234 -5.20 26.89 6.12
C GLU A 234 -5.80 25.50 6.30
N LEU A 235 -6.27 25.18 7.50
CA LEU A 235 -7.03 23.96 7.76
C LEU A 235 -8.49 24.20 7.36
N LYS A 236 -8.83 23.74 6.17
CA LYS A 236 -10.16 23.91 5.57
C LYS A 236 -10.37 22.85 4.51
N GLY A 237 -11.57 22.27 4.46
CA GLY A 237 -12.07 21.54 3.29
C GLY A 237 -12.33 22.51 2.13
N ASP A 238 -12.41 21.99 0.94
CA ASP A 238 -12.69 22.70 -0.31
C ASP A 238 -11.91 24.02 -0.50
N ASN A 239 -10.98 24.04 -1.45
CA ASN A 239 -10.19 25.20 -1.85
C ASN A 239 -9.38 25.87 -0.72
N ALA A 240 -8.72 25.07 0.14
CA ALA A 240 -7.77 25.57 1.13
C ALA A 240 -6.67 26.42 0.48
N ALA A 241 -6.40 27.59 1.05
CA ALA A 241 -5.40 28.51 0.54
C ALA A 241 -4.04 28.31 1.19
N LEU A 242 -2.98 28.63 0.44
CA LEU A 242 -1.63 28.73 0.96
C LEU A 242 -1.47 29.98 1.84
N LEU A 243 -0.60 29.88 2.85
CA LEU A 243 -0.33 30.95 3.82
C LEU A 243 1.13 31.36 3.79
N ASN A 244 1.37 32.65 3.78
CA ASN A 244 2.72 33.22 3.96
C ASN A 244 2.96 33.56 5.43
N VAL A 245 4.23 33.43 5.86
CA VAL A 245 4.69 33.82 7.20
C VAL A 245 5.62 35.02 7.12
N THR A 246 5.31 36.06 7.95
CA THR A 246 6.10 37.29 8.06
C THR A 246 6.47 37.51 9.52
N ALA A 247 7.77 37.74 9.79
CA ALA A 247 8.26 38.08 11.12
C ALA A 247 7.78 39.46 11.61
N ALA A 248 7.96 39.73 12.90
CA ALA A 248 7.53 41.00 13.51
C ALA A 248 8.26 42.23 12.94
N ASP A 249 9.45 42.08 12.40
CA ASP A 249 10.22 43.16 11.76
C ASP A 249 9.90 43.34 10.26
N GLY A 250 8.95 42.56 9.73
CA GLY A 250 8.56 42.56 8.33
C GLY A 250 9.35 41.61 7.42
N THR A 251 10.26 40.84 7.95
CA THR A 251 11.01 39.83 7.17
C THR A 251 10.08 38.70 6.69
N GLU A 252 10.08 38.44 5.39
CA GLU A 252 9.30 37.36 4.78
C GLU A 252 10.04 36.03 4.86
N PHE A 253 9.45 35.03 5.53
CA PHE A 253 10.00 33.67 5.70
C PHE A 253 9.45 32.66 4.72
N SER A 254 8.53 33.06 3.88
CA SER A 254 7.90 32.20 2.87
C SER A 254 7.52 32.97 1.63
N GLU A 255 7.36 32.27 0.53
CA GLU A 255 6.88 32.80 -0.73
C GLU A 255 5.80 31.85 -1.30
N ASN A 256 4.62 32.38 -1.63
CA ASN A 256 3.49 31.58 -2.15
C ASN A 256 3.19 30.34 -1.28
N GLY A 257 3.28 30.50 0.05
CA GLY A 257 3.06 29.45 1.02
C GLY A 257 4.25 28.50 1.24
N LEU A 258 5.25 28.50 0.38
CA LEU A 258 6.47 27.71 0.55
C LEU A 258 7.38 28.40 1.58
N TYR A 259 7.72 27.70 2.67
CA TYR A 259 8.64 28.20 3.67
C TYR A 259 9.99 27.46 3.69
N ALA A 260 10.07 26.29 3.03
CA ALA A 260 11.33 25.57 2.87
C ALA A 260 11.33 24.66 1.63
N TYR A 261 12.42 24.67 0.89
CA TYR A 261 12.77 23.65 -0.10
C TYR A 261 13.42 22.49 0.65
N GLY A 262 12.65 21.46 0.97
CA GLY A 262 13.00 20.36 1.84
C GLY A 262 12.00 20.21 2.99
N THR A 263 12.32 19.35 3.94
CA THR A 263 11.51 19.06 5.13
C THR A 263 12.28 19.29 6.43
N PRO A 264 12.73 20.53 6.73
CA PRO A 264 13.57 20.79 7.91
C PRO A 264 12.87 20.44 9.23
N TYR A 265 11.55 20.52 9.30
CA TYR A 265 10.74 20.08 10.44
C TYR A 265 10.94 18.59 10.76
N TRP A 266 11.27 17.76 9.76
CA TRP A 266 11.62 16.35 9.88
C TRP A 266 13.11 16.09 9.60
N GLY A 267 14.00 17.07 9.85
CA GLY A 267 15.44 16.92 9.69
C GLY A 267 15.91 16.65 8.26
N ASN A 268 15.11 17.03 7.25
CA ASN A 268 15.37 16.75 5.83
C ASN A 268 15.54 15.25 5.49
N CYS A 269 14.87 14.37 6.23
CA CYS A 269 14.90 12.92 6.01
C CYS A 269 14.48 12.47 4.60
N CYS A 270 13.79 13.33 3.89
CA CYS A 270 12.93 12.92 2.79
C CYS A 270 13.44 13.39 1.42
N GLN A 271 14.66 13.90 1.33
CA GLN A 271 15.41 14.10 0.09
C GLN A 271 16.41 12.97 -0.09
N ARG A 272 16.24 12.19 -1.15
CA ARG A 272 17.10 11.06 -1.45
C ARG A 272 16.87 10.58 -2.88
N ASP A 273 17.86 9.88 -3.40
CA ASP A 273 17.82 9.25 -4.71
C ASP A 273 18.34 7.83 -4.62
N TYR A 274 17.67 6.92 -5.32
CA TYR A 274 18.03 5.52 -5.46
C TYR A 274 18.21 5.20 -6.92
N ASP A 275 19.23 4.43 -7.23
CA ASP A 275 19.42 3.78 -8.53
C ASP A 275 20.03 2.40 -8.28
N THR A 276 19.16 1.39 -8.15
CA THR A 276 19.52 0.05 -7.70
C THR A 276 18.85 -1.02 -8.56
N GLU A 277 19.56 -2.13 -8.77
CA GLU A 277 19.05 -3.33 -9.42
C GLU A 277 19.09 -4.50 -8.42
N TYR A 278 18.04 -5.28 -8.40
CA TYR A 278 17.86 -6.47 -7.57
C TYR A 278 17.68 -7.70 -8.44
N ASP A 279 18.62 -8.62 -8.35
CA ASP A 279 18.54 -9.93 -8.99
C ASP A 279 18.17 -11.00 -7.99
N THR A 280 17.23 -11.89 -8.35
CA THR A 280 16.85 -13.05 -7.54
C THR A 280 16.83 -14.32 -8.37
N ARG A 281 17.35 -15.41 -7.81
CA ARG A 281 17.35 -16.75 -8.39
C ARG A 281 16.92 -17.75 -7.33
N ALA A 282 15.94 -18.59 -7.66
CA ALA A 282 15.38 -19.50 -6.68
C ALA A 282 14.99 -20.85 -7.31
N PRO A 283 15.85 -21.88 -7.22
CA PRO A 283 15.44 -23.25 -7.45
C PRO A 283 14.48 -23.72 -6.35
N TYR A 284 13.50 -24.54 -6.73
CA TYR A 284 12.57 -25.12 -5.79
C TYR A 284 12.10 -26.52 -6.23
N VAL A 285 11.59 -27.27 -5.26
CA VAL A 285 10.96 -28.56 -5.46
C VAL A 285 9.64 -28.60 -4.68
N ALA A 286 8.62 -29.18 -5.29
CA ALA A 286 7.35 -29.47 -4.62
C ALA A 286 6.95 -30.92 -4.87
N PHE A 287 6.40 -31.56 -3.85
CA PHE A 287 5.89 -32.93 -3.88
C PHE A 287 4.45 -32.93 -3.38
N SER A 288 3.60 -33.70 -4.05
CA SER A 288 2.22 -33.91 -3.65
C SER A 288 1.88 -35.38 -3.79
N THR A 289 1.21 -35.97 -2.80
CA THR A 289 0.72 -37.33 -2.87
C THR A 289 -0.55 -37.52 -2.05
N LYS A 290 -1.34 -38.53 -2.41
CA LYS A 290 -2.49 -38.96 -1.63
C LYS A 290 -2.36 -40.42 -1.24
N LEU A 291 -2.37 -40.70 0.05
CA LEU A 291 -2.23 -42.02 0.67
C LEU A 291 -3.56 -42.37 1.37
N GLY A 292 -4.44 -43.04 0.63
CA GLY A 292 -5.80 -43.28 1.11
C GLY A 292 -6.57 -41.98 1.34
N ASP A 293 -6.96 -41.71 2.57
CA ASP A 293 -7.71 -40.53 2.95
C ASP A 293 -6.80 -39.34 3.36
N VAL A 294 -5.48 -39.49 3.27
CA VAL A 294 -4.51 -38.44 3.61
C VAL A 294 -3.87 -37.88 2.36
N SER A 295 -4.02 -36.57 2.11
CA SER A 295 -3.27 -35.83 1.09
C SER A 295 -2.11 -35.09 1.77
N ILE A 296 -0.90 -35.23 1.23
CA ILE A 296 0.33 -34.63 1.74
C ILE A 296 0.90 -33.72 0.65
N ASP A 297 1.27 -32.50 1.01
CA ASP A 297 2.05 -31.59 0.18
C ASP A 297 3.32 -31.16 0.92
N ALA A 298 4.43 -31.09 0.21
CA ALA A 298 5.69 -30.60 0.73
C ALA A 298 6.42 -29.79 -0.35
N SER A 299 7.04 -28.69 0.04
CA SER A 299 7.85 -27.88 -0.86
C SER A 299 9.06 -27.31 -0.14
N ALA A 300 10.14 -27.11 -0.90
CA ALA A 300 11.32 -26.39 -0.47
C ALA A 300 11.82 -25.49 -1.59
N ARG A 301 12.28 -24.30 -1.24
CA ARG A 301 12.82 -23.30 -2.14
C ARG A 301 14.06 -22.67 -1.50
N TYR A 302 15.07 -22.44 -2.31
CA TYR A 302 16.26 -21.70 -1.91
C TYR A 302 16.37 -20.42 -2.75
N ASP A 303 16.22 -19.29 -2.10
CA ASP A 303 16.35 -17.97 -2.71
C ASP A 303 17.77 -17.44 -2.49
N SER A 304 18.37 -16.93 -3.55
CA SER A 304 19.62 -16.20 -3.52
C SER A 304 19.51 -14.99 -4.43
N GLY A 305 20.08 -13.87 -4.02
CA GLY A 305 20.02 -12.66 -4.81
C GLY A 305 21.13 -11.69 -4.43
N GLU A 306 21.15 -10.60 -5.19
CA GLU A 306 22.08 -9.51 -5.02
C GLU A 306 21.42 -8.17 -5.31
N ALA A 307 21.88 -7.13 -4.61
CA ALA A 307 21.54 -5.73 -4.86
C ALA A 307 22.79 -4.97 -5.27
N ARG A 308 22.71 -4.21 -6.34
CA ARG A 308 23.80 -3.39 -6.89
C ARG A 308 23.26 -2.02 -7.26
N GLY A 309 24.03 -0.98 -7.00
CA GLY A 309 23.68 0.40 -7.38
C GLY A 309 24.20 1.45 -6.45
N ASN A 310 23.47 2.54 -6.32
CA ASN A 310 23.83 3.70 -5.53
C ASN A 310 22.63 4.27 -4.77
N TYR A 311 22.93 4.90 -3.64
CA TYR A 311 22.02 5.69 -2.83
C TYR A 311 22.65 7.03 -2.53
N ALA A 312 21.89 8.12 -2.68
CA ALA A 312 22.31 9.46 -2.30
C ALA A 312 21.29 10.09 -1.36
N GLY A 313 21.75 10.63 -0.24
CA GLY A 313 20.93 11.37 0.72
C GLY A 313 20.79 12.85 0.40
N ALA A 314 20.34 13.63 1.38
CA ALA A 314 20.13 15.06 1.25
C ALA A 314 21.43 15.88 1.37
N VAL A 315 21.48 16.96 0.60
CA VAL A 315 22.43 18.07 0.77
C VAL A 315 21.67 19.39 0.67
N THR A 316 22.12 20.44 1.32
CA THR A 316 21.55 21.79 1.20
C THR A 316 22.50 22.73 0.49
N SER A 317 21.95 23.61 -0.34
CA SER A 317 22.70 24.64 -1.06
C SER A 317 21.87 25.91 -1.24
N THR A 318 22.51 27.04 -1.53
CA THR A 318 21.83 28.28 -1.90
C THR A 318 21.54 28.26 -3.39
N VAL A 319 20.27 28.37 -3.79
CA VAL A 319 19.84 28.33 -5.19
C VAL A 319 18.73 29.35 -5.41
N ASP A 320 18.87 30.21 -6.41
CA ASP A 320 17.81 31.08 -6.91
C ASP A 320 16.79 30.21 -7.71
N MET A 321 15.76 29.75 -7.00
CA MET A 321 14.78 28.77 -7.49
C MET A 321 13.76 29.37 -8.44
N ASN A 322 13.39 30.63 -8.23
CA ASN A 322 12.44 31.38 -9.04
C ASN A 322 13.11 32.16 -10.18
N ARG A 323 14.46 32.27 -10.16
CA ARG A 323 15.32 32.95 -11.14
C ARG A 323 15.04 34.45 -11.27
N ASP A 324 14.73 35.11 -10.15
CA ASP A 324 14.51 36.56 -10.11
C ASP A 324 15.79 37.36 -9.84
N GLY A 325 16.88 36.69 -9.46
CA GLY A 325 18.19 37.24 -9.14
C GLY A 325 18.37 37.68 -7.69
N GLU A 326 17.38 37.41 -6.84
CA GLU A 326 17.42 37.61 -5.39
C GLU A 326 17.39 36.24 -4.69
N ILE A 327 17.92 36.13 -3.49
CA ILE A 327 17.90 34.91 -2.68
C ILE A 327 16.96 35.13 -1.49
N SER A 328 15.79 34.58 -1.56
CA SER A 328 14.82 34.56 -0.46
C SER A 328 15.28 33.67 0.70
N ILE A 329 14.65 33.76 1.87
CA ILE A 329 15.00 32.91 3.01
C ILE A 329 14.87 31.41 2.69
N PRO A 330 13.80 30.91 2.06
CA PRO A 330 13.72 29.50 1.64
C PRO A 330 14.84 29.08 0.70
N GLU A 331 15.33 29.95 -0.16
CA GLU A 331 16.36 29.68 -1.18
C GLU A 331 17.79 29.66 -0.62
N GLN A 332 17.99 30.11 0.62
CA GLN A 332 19.29 30.00 1.29
C GLN A 332 19.65 28.55 1.64
N ASN A 333 18.66 27.68 1.80
CA ASN A 333 18.84 26.28 2.21
C ASN A 333 17.94 25.35 1.38
N VAL A 334 18.19 25.29 0.08
CA VAL A 334 17.47 24.39 -0.83
C VAL A 334 18.01 22.97 -0.66
N ALA A 335 17.13 22.05 -0.28
CA ALA A 335 17.50 20.65 -0.16
C ALA A 335 17.51 19.98 -1.54
N GLY A 336 18.62 19.37 -1.87
CA GLY A 336 18.86 18.58 -3.08
C GLY A 336 19.44 17.21 -2.72
N ILE A 337 19.96 16.53 -3.73
CA ILE A 337 20.55 15.20 -3.64
C ILE A 337 22.08 15.31 -3.58
N ASP A 338 22.71 14.66 -2.60
CA ASP A 338 24.17 14.64 -2.46
C ASP A 338 24.81 13.61 -3.43
N ILE A 339 24.72 13.91 -4.71
CA ILE A 339 25.25 13.05 -5.79
C ILE A 339 26.76 12.84 -5.63
N ALA A 340 27.48 13.86 -5.14
CA ALA A 340 28.93 13.81 -5.00
C ALA A 340 29.42 12.81 -3.95
N ASN A 341 28.59 12.53 -2.92
CA ASN A 341 28.87 11.59 -1.85
C ASN A 341 27.88 10.40 -1.86
N ALA A 342 27.36 10.04 -3.03
CA ALA A 342 26.51 8.87 -3.16
C ALA A 342 27.23 7.62 -2.64
N SER A 343 26.53 6.84 -1.81
CA SER A 343 27.01 5.59 -1.26
C SER A 343 26.71 4.43 -2.20
N PRO A 344 27.60 3.46 -2.38
CA PRO A 344 27.32 2.25 -3.14
C PRO A 344 26.25 1.41 -2.42
N VAL A 345 25.49 0.64 -3.18
CA VAL A 345 24.66 -0.48 -2.72
C VAL A 345 25.27 -1.74 -3.32
N ASN A 346 25.75 -2.67 -2.49
CA ASN A 346 26.45 -3.86 -2.94
C ASN A 346 26.38 -4.95 -1.87
N TYR A 347 25.27 -5.68 -1.84
CA TYR A 347 25.08 -6.78 -0.90
C TYR A 347 24.37 -7.97 -1.55
N ASP A 348 24.53 -9.13 -0.90
CA ASP A 348 23.91 -10.37 -1.31
C ASP A 348 23.02 -10.90 -0.19
N TRP A 349 22.00 -11.67 -0.55
CA TRP A 349 21.16 -12.38 0.42
C TRP A 349 20.91 -13.81 -0.02
N ASN A 350 20.59 -14.65 0.95
CA ASN A 350 20.04 -15.98 0.69
C ASN A 350 19.20 -16.45 1.88
N TYR A 351 18.17 -17.20 1.59
CA TYR A 351 17.34 -17.88 2.58
C TYR A 351 16.68 -19.12 2.00
N SER A 352 16.21 -20.01 2.90
CA SER A 352 15.46 -21.19 2.53
C SER A 352 14.03 -21.07 3.04
N SER A 353 13.07 -21.36 2.15
CA SER A 353 11.65 -21.44 2.49
C SER A 353 11.18 -22.88 2.34
N TYR A 354 10.25 -23.32 3.19
CA TYR A 354 9.62 -24.62 3.07
C TYR A 354 8.17 -24.58 3.56
N SER A 355 7.38 -25.53 3.07
CA SER A 355 6.04 -25.79 3.57
C SER A 355 5.78 -27.30 3.54
N ILE A 356 5.22 -27.83 4.62
CA ILE A 356 4.78 -29.23 4.71
C ILE A 356 3.37 -29.22 5.29
N GLY A 357 2.44 -29.81 4.54
CA GLY A 357 1.04 -29.90 4.93
C GLY A 357 0.49 -31.30 4.76
N ALA A 358 -0.47 -31.65 5.60
CA ALA A 358 -1.27 -32.86 5.47
C ALA A 358 -2.74 -32.53 5.67
N ASN A 359 -3.60 -33.06 4.81
CA ASN A 359 -5.05 -32.99 4.92
C ASN A 359 -5.63 -34.39 5.02
N TYR A 360 -6.35 -34.68 6.10
CA TYR A 360 -6.99 -35.97 6.35
C TYR A 360 -8.50 -35.86 6.15
N GLN A 361 -9.02 -36.59 5.18
CA GLN A 361 -10.45 -36.73 4.90
C GLN A 361 -11.05 -37.78 5.83
N ILE A 362 -11.69 -37.34 6.92
CA ILE A 362 -12.29 -38.23 7.94
C ILE A 362 -13.53 -38.92 7.38
N ASP A 363 -14.38 -38.15 6.70
CA ASP A 363 -15.55 -38.63 5.95
C ASP A 363 -15.83 -37.66 4.78
N PRO A 364 -16.77 -37.94 3.84
CA PRO A 364 -17.04 -37.07 2.69
C PRO A 364 -17.41 -35.62 3.04
N SER A 365 -17.75 -35.36 4.29
CA SER A 365 -18.18 -34.04 4.78
C SER A 365 -17.24 -33.41 5.79
N LEU A 366 -16.23 -34.13 6.27
CA LEU A 366 -15.32 -33.69 7.34
C LEU A 366 -13.87 -33.98 6.97
N ALA A 367 -13.05 -32.92 6.96
CA ALA A 367 -11.60 -33.04 6.85
C ALA A 367 -10.90 -32.21 7.92
N THR A 368 -9.68 -32.58 8.27
CA THR A 368 -8.77 -31.80 9.13
C THR A 368 -7.43 -31.66 8.42
N PHE A 369 -6.72 -30.58 8.70
CA PHE A 369 -5.39 -30.36 8.15
C PHE A 369 -4.44 -29.78 9.19
N ALA A 370 -3.15 -29.97 8.96
CA ALA A 370 -2.08 -29.28 9.66
C ALA A 370 -1.01 -28.87 8.65
N ARG A 371 -0.37 -27.72 8.87
CA ARG A 371 0.71 -27.20 8.05
C ARG A 371 1.76 -26.53 8.92
N ILE A 372 3.01 -26.72 8.57
CA ILE A 372 4.15 -25.95 9.06
C ILE A 372 4.84 -25.32 7.86
N SER A 373 5.18 -24.04 7.98
CA SER A 373 5.88 -23.32 6.92
C SER A 373 6.91 -22.35 7.48
N LYS A 374 7.95 -22.12 6.70
CA LYS A 374 8.94 -21.06 6.88
C LYS A 374 9.06 -20.31 5.56
N GLY A 375 9.04 -18.99 5.63
CA GLY A 375 9.27 -18.09 4.50
C GLY A 375 10.32 -17.05 4.81
N GLY A 376 10.71 -16.27 3.80
CA GLY A 376 11.60 -15.14 3.96
C GLY A 376 11.29 -14.06 2.94
N ARG A 377 11.65 -12.83 3.28
CA ARG A 377 11.58 -11.65 2.42
C ARG A 377 12.94 -10.97 2.38
N ALA A 378 13.52 -10.83 1.19
CA ALA A 378 14.68 -9.98 1.01
C ALA A 378 14.27 -8.51 1.17
N ASN A 379 15.00 -7.79 2.01
CA ASN A 379 14.79 -6.36 2.23
C ASN A 379 15.46 -5.54 1.13
N ALA A 380 14.75 -4.53 0.61
CA ALA A 380 15.23 -3.68 -0.48
C ALA A 380 15.34 -2.21 -0.03
N ASP A 381 14.42 -1.36 -0.49
CA ASP A 381 14.46 0.09 -0.29
C ASP A 381 14.50 0.53 1.19
N ARG A 382 13.87 -0.21 2.08
CA ARG A 382 13.83 0.09 3.52
C ARG A 382 15.18 0.03 4.20
N LEU A 383 16.07 -0.84 3.76
CA LEU A 383 17.45 -0.92 4.25
C LEU A 383 18.26 0.34 3.94
N LEU A 384 17.94 1.02 2.84
CA LEU A 384 18.65 2.22 2.37
C LEU A 384 18.50 3.42 3.31
N PHE A 385 17.61 3.35 4.30
CA PHE A 385 17.47 4.36 5.35
C PHE A 385 18.52 4.33 6.47
N GLY A 386 19.37 3.33 6.55
CA GLY A 386 20.39 3.33 7.60
C GLY A 386 21.13 2.01 7.83
N LYS A 387 20.78 0.95 7.14
CA LYS A 387 21.40 -0.37 7.30
C LYS A 387 22.52 -0.63 6.29
N VAL A 388 22.56 0.11 5.17
CA VAL A 388 23.63 0.01 4.18
C VAL A 388 24.87 0.73 4.71
N ARG A 389 25.99 0.03 4.81
CA ARG A 389 27.27 0.55 5.26
C ARG A 389 27.94 1.38 4.16
N ALA A 390 28.96 2.16 4.52
CA ALA A 390 29.68 3.02 3.57
C ALA A 390 30.34 2.27 2.39
N ASP A 391 30.61 0.97 2.54
CA ASP A 391 31.13 0.11 1.48
C ASP A 391 30.01 -0.55 0.64
N GLY A 392 28.75 -0.23 0.92
CA GLY A 392 27.57 -0.78 0.26
C GLY A 392 27.09 -2.11 0.81
N SER A 393 27.77 -2.70 1.78
CA SER A 393 27.38 -3.97 2.38
C SER A 393 26.25 -3.81 3.39
N VAL A 394 25.51 -4.90 3.60
CA VAL A 394 24.45 -5.04 4.61
C VAL A 394 24.76 -6.26 5.45
N ALA A 395 24.46 -6.24 6.74
CA ALA A 395 24.56 -7.44 7.56
C ALA A 395 23.54 -8.49 7.09
N LYS A 396 23.88 -9.77 7.23
CA LYS A 396 22.99 -10.85 6.72
C LYS A 396 21.64 -10.87 7.43
N GLU A 397 21.65 -10.60 8.72
CA GLU A 397 20.46 -10.47 9.57
C GLU A 397 19.55 -9.31 9.15
N ASP A 398 20.10 -8.25 8.59
CA ASP A 398 19.36 -7.09 8.12
C ASP A 398 18.84 -7.26 6.67
N ALA A 399 19.41 -8.21 5.91
CA ALA A 399 19.11 -8.40 4.50
C ALA A 399 17.83 -9.22 4.24
N VAL A 400 17.37 -10.00 5.23
CA VAL A 400 16.22 -10.90 5.11
C VAL A 400 15.42 -10.89 6.40
N ASP A 401 14.11 -10.66 6.28
CA ASP A 401 13.16 -10.92 7.36
C ASP A 401 12.54 -12.30 7.17
N GLU A 402 12.37 -13.06 8.25
CA GLU A 402 11.83 -14.40 8.22
C GLU A 402 10.43 -14.47 8.85
N VAL A 403 9.65 -15.47 8.41
CA VAL A 403 8.36 -15.82 9.00
C VAL A 403 8.27 -17.31 9.21
N ASN A 404 7.89 -17.73 10.42
CA ASN A 404 7.57 -19.10 10.78
C ASN A 404 6.07 -19.19 11.09
N GLN A 405 5.40 -20.23 10.59
CA GLN A 405 3.97 -20.39 10.78
C GLN A 405 3.59 -21.85 11.00
N PHE A 406 2.67 -22.05 11.92
CA PHE A 406 1.99 -23.33 12.13
C PHE A 406 0.49 -23.11 12.03
N GLU A 407 -0.21 -23.98 11.32
CA GLU A 407 -1.65 -23.97 11.14
C GLU A 407 -2.25 -25.34 11.42
N PHE A 408 -3.41 -25.35 12.05
CA PHE A 408 -4.25 -26.54 12.22
C PHE A 408 -5.71 -26.15 11.97
N GLY A 409 -6.43 -26.94 11.15
CA GLY A 409 -7.80 -26.59 10.83
C GLY A 409 -8.73 -27.77 10.61
N VAL A 410 -10.02 -27.44 10.64
CA VAL A 410 -11.13 -28.35 10.38
C VAL A 410 -12.04 -27.78 9.30
N LYS A 411 -12.41 -28.60 8.34
CA LYS A 411 -13.33 -28.27 7.25
C LYS A 411 -14.55 -29.17 7.35
N LYS A 412 -15.73 -28.59 7.63
CA LYS A 412 -16.99 -29.35 7.72
C LYS A 412 -18.00 -28.83 6.72
N ARG A 413 -18.58 -29.74 5.98
CA ARG A 413 -19.71 -29.49 5.08
C ARG A 413 -20.95 -30.21 5.60
N PHE A 414 -22.00 -29.46 5.77
CA PHE A 414 -23.37 -29.94 5.95
C PHE A 414 -24.15 -29.76 4.64
N ASP A 415 -25.41 -30.12 4.59
CA ASP A 415 -26.19 -30.01 3.35
C ASP A 415 -26.18 -28.59 2.74
N SER A 416 -26.43 -27.58 3.56
CA SER A 416 -26.52 -26.18 3.15
C SER A 416 -25.46 -25.28 3.78
N LEU A 417 -24.65 -25.78 4.72
CA LEU A 417 -23.66 -25.02 5.48
C LEU A 417 -22.28 -25.61 5.28
N SER A 418 -21.31 -24.78 4.94
CA SER A 418 -19.87 -25.10 5.00
C SER A 418 -19.20 -24.22 6.03
N VAL A 419 -18.37 -24.82 6.90
CA VAL A 419 -17.58 -24.10 7.91
C VAL A 419 -16.14 -24.59 7.83
N PHE A 420 -15.22 -23.64 7.77
CA PHE A 420 -13.77 -23.86 7.92
C PHE A 420 -13.31 -23.10 9.16
N ALA A 421 -12.54 -23.77 10.01
CA ALA A 421 -11.95 -23.16 11.19
C ALA A 421 -10.46 -23.50 11.20
N THR A 422 -9.61 -22.49 11.31
CA THR A 422 -8.16 -22.60 11.34
C THR A 422 -7.62 -21.92 12.59
N ALA A 423 -6.85 -22.63 13.39
CA ALA A 423 -6.00 -22.03 14.41
C ALA A 423 -4.59 -21.86 13.85
N PHE A 424 -3.97 -20.72 14.09
CA PHE A 424 -2.63 -20.41 13.63
C PHE A 424 -1.73 -19.87 14.76
N PHE A 425 -0.44 -20.07 14.57
CA PHE A 425 0.63 -19.41 15.30
C PHE A 425 1.67 -18.95 14.29
N ALA A 426 2.12 -17.71 14.40
CA ALA A 426 3.09 -17.09 13.51
C ALA A 426 4.11 -16.26 14.29
N GLU A 427 5.37 -16.36 13.88
CA GLU A 427 6.46 -15.48 14.28
C GLU A 427 6.96 -14.78 13.03
N THR A 428 7.18 -13.46 13.09
CA THR A 428 7.67 -12.69 11.96
C THR A 428 8.61 -11.58 12.42
N GLU A 429 9.54 -11.22 11.54
CA GLU A 429 10.50 -10.14 11.75
C GLU A 429 10.13 -8.95 10.87
N GLU A 430 10.41 -7.75 11.34
CA GLU A 430 10.30 -6.52 10.56
C GLU A 430 11.40 -5.54 10.92
N GLN A 431 12.08 -5.05 9.89
CA GLN A 431 12.98 -3.90 10.00
C GLN A 431 12.45 -2.76 9.14
N ASN A 432 12.35 -1.57 9.71
CA ASN A 432 11.77 -0.43 9.01
C ASN A 432 12.23 0.91 9.59
N PHE A 433 12.03 1.97 8.80
CA PHE A 433 12.05 3.36 9.23
C PHE A 433 10.72 4.03 8.86
N GLU A 434 10.05 4.61 9.83
CA GLU A 434 8.82 5.36 9.62
C GLU A 434 9.12 6.86 9.60
N ALA A 435 8.96 7.46 8.41
CA ALA A 435 9.33 8.87 8.20
C ALA A 435 8.47 9.85 9.00
N THR A 436 7.21 9.53 9.25
CA THR A 436 6.25 10.38 9.97
C THR A 436 6.53 10.45 11.46
N SER A 437 6.92 9.35 12.08
CA SER A 437 7.33 9.26 13.48
C SER A 437 8.84 9.43 13.68
N GLN A 438 9.64 9.41 12.62
CA GLN A 438 11.10 9.45 12.63
C GLN A 438 11.72 8.29 13.45
N THR A 439 11.06 7.12 13.45
CA THR A 439 11.42 5.98 14.30
C THR A 439 11.99 4.84 13.45
N PHE A 440 13.16 4.33 13.85
CA PHE A 440 13.68 3.05 13.38
C PHE A 440 13.18 1.94 14.29
N PHE A 441 12.84 0.81 13.71
CA PHE A 441 12.54 -0.40 14.49
C PHE A 441 13.13 -1.66 13.83
N ASP A 442 13.44 -2.61 14.70
CA ASP A 442 14.04 -3.91 14.39
C ASP A 442 13.37 -4.89 15.37
N ARG A 443 12.34 -5.59 14.89
CA ARG A 443 11.32 -6.25 15.71
C ARG A 443 11.08 -7.68 15.32
N GLU A 444 10.71 -8.45 16.35
CA GLU A 444 10.08 -9.75 16.22
C GLU A 444 8.64 -9.65 16.77
N TYR A 445 7.70 -10.20 16.02
CA TYR A 445 6.29 -10.27 16.42
C TYR A 445 5.89 -11.74 16.59
N GLU A 446 5.09 -12.02 17.62
CA GLU A 446 4.38 -13.27 17.78
C GLU A 446 2.88 -13.02 17.62
N ALA A 447 2.19 -13.91 16.92
CA ALA A 447 0.75 -13.85 16.74
C ALA A 447 0.16 -15.25 16.79
N LYS A 448 -0.97 -15.40 17.49
CA LYS A 448 -1.81 -16.60 17.49
C LYS A 448 -3.26 -16.21 17.27
N GLY A 449 -4.01 -17.08 16.63
CA GLY A 449 -5.39 -16.72 16.34
C GLY A 449 -6.23 -17.86 15.82
N ILE A 450 -7.48 -17.51 15.55
CA ILE A 450 -8.48 -18.40 14.97
C ILE A 450 -9.19 -17.67 13.82
N GLU A 451 -9.21 -18.33 12.66
CA GLU A 451 -9.99 -17.90 11.51
C GLU A 451 -11.20 -18.81 11.35
N ILE A 452 -12.38 -18.24 11.10
CA ILE A 452 -13.61 -18.96 10.78
C ILE A 452 -14.17 -18.41 9.49
N GLU A 453 -14.33 -19.29 8.51
CA GLU A 453 -15.02 -19.00 7.26
C GLU A 453 -16.30 -19.84 7.15
N SER A 454 -17.39 -19.22 6.75
CA SER A 454 -18.67 -19.93 6.61
C SER A 454 -19.45 -19.46 5.40
N THR A 455 -20.14 -20.41 4.76
CA THR A 455 -21.15 -20.14 3.74
C THR A 455 -22.39 -20.95 4.04
N TYR A 456 -23.56 -20.30 3.97
CA TYR A 456 -24.84 -20.93 4.23
C TYR A 456 -25.85 -20.54 3.13
N PHE A 457 -26.42 -21.56 2.49
CA PHE A 457 -27.42 -21.39 1.44
C PHE A 457 -28.76 -21.95 1.91
N ILE A 458 -29.79 -21.14 1.84
CA ILE A 458 -31.16 -21.57 2.13
C ILE A 458 -32.14 -20.89 1.18
N ASP A 459 -32.85 -21.66 0.37
CA ASP A 459 -33.75 -21.16 -0.66
C ASP A 459 -33.05 -20.12 -1.58
N ALA A 460 -33.53 -18.89 -1.56
CA ALA A 460 -33.00 -17.78 -2.33
C ALA A 460 -31.91 -16.97 -1.60
N TRP A 461 -31.55 -17.36 -0.36
CA TRP A 461 -30.58 -16.66 0.46
C TRP A 461 -29.19 -17.28 0.39
N ASP A 462 -28.20 -16.43 0.32
CA ASP A 462 -26.76 -16.73 0.39
C ASP A 462 -26.16 -15.88 1.54
N PHE A 463 -25.68 -16.57 2.59
CA PHE A 463 -25.00 -15.94 3.72
C PHE A 463 -23.54 -16.33 3.70
N ARG A 464 -22.65 -15.36 3.95
CA ARG A 464 -21.21 -15.59 4.09
C ARG A 464 -20.71 -14.88 5.34
N GLY A 465 -19.84 -15.54 6.07
CA GLY A 465 -19.23 -14.98 7.28
C GLY A 465 -17.77 -15.37 7.38
N ASN A 466 -16.92 -14.37 7.60
CA ASN A 466 -15.51 -14.54 7.91
C ASN A 466 -15.21 -13.79 9.19
N LEU A 467 -14.47 -14.44 10.09
CA LEU A 467 -14.04 -13.92 11.39
C LEU A 467 -12.58 -14.28 11.56
N THR A 468 -11.74 -13.32 11.93
CA THR A 468 -10.35 -13.56 12.34
C THR A 468 -10.15 -12.92 13.71
N TRP A 469 -9.89 -13.76 14.71
CA TRP A 469 -9.42 -13.32 16.01
C TRP A 469 -7.92 -13.54 16.10
N THR A 470 -7.19 -12.49 16.49
CA THR A 470 -5.73 -12.50 16.60
C THR A 470 -5.30 -11.90 17.92
N ASP A 471 -4.48 -12.61 18.65
CA ASP A 471 -3.74 -12.12 19.82
C ASP A 471 -2.28 -12.00 19.37
N ALA A 472 -1.77 -10.77 19.25
CA ALA A 472 -0.44 -10.46 18.75
C ALA A 472 0.33 -9.57 19.72
N GLU A 473 1.64 -9.81 19.83
CA GLU A 473 2.53 -9.01 20.66
C GLU A 473 3.86 -8.73 19.97
N ILE A 474 4.51 -7.65 20.38
CA ILE A 474 5.90 -7.35 20.06
C ILE A 474 6.76 -8.22 20.96
N ALA A 475 7.27 -9.33 20.43
CA ALA A 475 8.07 -10.28 21.21
C ALA A 475 9.48 -9.74 21.50
N LYS A 476 10.02 -8.90 20.58
CA LYS A 476 11.33 -8.27 20.72
C LYS A 476 11.41 -6.97 19.92
N ASP A 477 12.08 -5.97 20.46
CA ASP A 477 12.53 -4.77 19.74
C ASP A 477 13.93 -4.41 20.23
N ALA A 478 14.92 -4.51 19.33
CA ALA A 478 16.31 -4.27 19.66
C ALA A 478 16.62 -2.78 19.89
N LEU A 479 15.85 -1.88 19.30
CA LEU A 479 16.03 -0.44 19.35
C LEU A 479 15.17 0.25 20.40
N ASN A 480 14.00 -0.33 20.71
CA ASN A 480 13.04 0.23 21.64
C ASN A 480 12.44 -0.87 22.56
N PRO A 481 13.17 -1.34 23.57
CA PRO A 481 12.73 -2.45 24.42
C PRO A 481 11.49 -2.14 25.27
N ASP A 482 11.12 -0.85 25.43
CA ASP A 482 9.96 -0.45 26.24
C ASP A 482 8.61 -0.84 25.61
N VAL A 483 8.59 -1.18 24.31
CA VAL A 483 7.37 -1.64 23.61
C VAL A 483 7.23 -3.17 23.61
N VAL A 484 8.18 -3.90 24.15
CA VAL A 484 8.10 -5.37 24.22
C VAL A 484 6.94 -5.81 25.13
N GLY A 485 6.12 -6.74 24.62
CA GLY A 485 4.88 -7.19 25.24
C GLY A 485 3.65 -6.34 24.89
N ASN A 486 3.81 -5.23 24.18
CA ASN A 486 2.69 -4.43 23.70
C ASN A 486 2.05 -5.05 22.44
N THR A 487 0.76 -4.75 22.25
CA THR A 487 0.07 -5.06 20.99
C THR A 487 0.67 -4.22 19.86
N PRO A 488 1.00 -4.83 18.70
CA PRO A 488 1.48 -4.07 17.55
C PRO A 488 0.46 -3.01 17.12
N ARG A 489 0.97 -1.86 16.69
CA ARG A 489 0.14 -0.76 16.19
C ARG A 489 -0.82 -1.22 15.09
N ARG A 490 -2.03 -0.66 15.08
CA ARG A 490 -3.07 -0.90 14.06
C ARG A 490 -3.56 -2.36 14.01
N GLN A 491 -3.19 -3.18 14.99
CA GLN A 491 -3.65 -4.55 15.15
C GLN A 491 -4.91 -4.57 16.00
N ALA A 492 -6.03 -4.96 15.39
CA ALA A 492 -7.27 -5.23 16.11
C ALA A 492 -7.36 -6.71 16.48
N ASP A 493 -7.95 -7.01 17.63
CA ASP A 493 -8.13 -8.40 18.08
C ASP A 493 -9.13 -9.18 17.22
N LEU A 494 -10.16 -8.52 16.71
CA LEU A 494 -11.17 -9.15 15.86
C LEU A 494 -11.43 -8.34 14.60
N ILE A 495 -11.34 -9.01 13.46
CA ILE A 495 -11.76 -8.50 12.16
C ILE A 495 -12.86 -9.42 11.62
N TYR A 496 -13.93 -8.84 11.06
CA TYR A 496 -15.04 -9.62 10.53
C TYR A 496 -15.63 -9.05 9.25
N SER A 497 -16.20 -9.95 8.45
CA SER A 497 -16.98 -9.64 7.26
C SER A 497 -18.17 -10.58 7.18
N LEU A 498 -19.38 -10.03 7.24
CA LEU A 498 -20.64 -10.76 7.16
C LEU A 498 -21.44 -10.25 5.96
N MET A 499 -22.03 -11.14 5.18
CA MET A 499 -22.86 -10.79 4.03
C MET A 499 -24.14 -11.61 4.04
N ALA A 500 -25.26 -10.95 3.74
CA ALA A 500 -26.53 -11.58 3.40
C ALA A 500 -26.98 -11.11 2.01
N ARG A 501 -27.24 -12.06 1.11
CA ARG A 501 -27.70 -11.81 -0.25
C ARG A 501 -29.00 -12.59 -0.50
N TYR A 502 -29.99 -11.91 -1.03
CA TYR A 502 -31.23 -12.50 -1.50
C TYR A 502 -31.26 -12.48 -3.02
N ASN A 503 -31.44 -13.64 -3.63
CA ASN A 503 -31.57 -13.82 -5.08
C ASN A 503 -33.02 -13.92 -5.47
N TYR A 504 -33.49 -13.08 -6.38
CA TYR A 504 -34.81 -13.13 -6.94
C TYR A 504 -34.76 -13.34 -8.46
N GLU A 505 -35.89 -13.60 -9.09
CA GLU A 505 -35.97 -14.06 -10.49
C GLU A 505 -35.12 -13.20 -11.46
N LYS A 506 -35.04 -11.88 -11.24
CA LYS A 506 -34.39 -10.94 -12.14
C LYS A 506 -33.27 -10.15 -11.46
N GLY A 507 -32.61 -10.71 -10.47
CA GLY A 507 -31.49 -10.01 -9.83
C GLY A 507 -31.20 -10.45 -8.40
N ALA A 508 -30.54 -9.57 -7.66
CA ALA A 508 -30.21 -9.81 -6.25
C ALA A 508 -30.15 -8.49 -5.46
N ALA A 509 -30.41 -8.61 -4.16
CA ALA A 509 -30.18 -7.54 -3.21
C ALA A 509 -29.36 -8.09 -2.04
N GLY A 510 -28.50 -7.28 -1.44
CA GLY A 510 -27.69 -7.73 -0.32
C GLY A 510 -27.18 -6.61 0.54
N VAL A 511 -26.75 -7.01 1.73
CA VAL A 511 -26.10 -6.16 2.72
C VAL A 511 -24.85 -6.86 3.21
N SER A 512 -23.78 -6.09 3.44
CA SER A 512 -22.57 -6.58 4.10
C SER A 512 -22.19 -5.68 5.26
N PHE A 513 -21.62 -6.32 6.30
CA PHE A 513 -21.07 -5.71 7.50
C PHE A 513 -19.58 -6.04 7.51
N ILE A 514 -18.74 -5.04 7.53
CA ILE A 514 -17.28 -5.18 7.59
C ILE A 514 -16.83 -4.34 8.78
N GLY A 515 -16.07 -4.93 9.69
CA GLY A 515 -15.66 -4.21 10.88
C GLY A 515 -14.50 -4.84 11.62
N THR A 516 -14.09 -4.13 12.65
CA THR A 516 -12.97 -4.46 13.52
C THR A 516 -13.27 -3.98 14.94
N THR A 517 -12.61 -4.58 15.92
CA THR A 517 -12.53 -4.05 17.28
C THR A 517 -11.53 -2.90 17.36
N ASP A 518 -11.33 -2.38 18.56
CA ASP A 518 -10.38 -1.31 18.87
C ASP A 518 -8.95 -1.69 18.45
N ALA A 519 -8.13 -0.66 18.16
CA ALA A 519 -6.72 -0.85 17.87
C ALA A 519 -5.90 0.32 18.40
N TYR A 520 -4.62 0.08 18.69
CA TYR A 520 -3.70 1.13 19.08
C TYR A 520 -3.14 1.87 17.86
N ALA A 521 -2.98 3.18 17.99
CA ALA A 521 -2.40 4.02 16.93
C ALA A 521 -0.94 3.68 16.68
N GLN A 522 -0.17 3.54 17.78
CA GLN A 522 1.27 3.29 17.77
C GLN A 522 1.64 2.22 18.81
N ASP A 523 2.86 1.72 18.72
CA ASP A 523 3.36 0.58 19.50
C ASP A 523 3.57 0.84 21.00
N ASN A 524 3.53 2.10 21.43
CA ASN A 524 3.54 2.46 22.85
C ASN A 524 2.19 2.18 23.55
N ASN A 525 1.13 1.91 22.78
CA ASN A 525 -0.22 1.61 23.25
C ASN A 525 -0.90 2.72 24.10
N ASP A 526 -0.49 3.98 23.95
CA ASP A 526 -1.05 5.11 24.70
C ASP A 526 -2.30 5.71 24.05
N LEU A 527 -2.38 5.71 22.70
CA LEU A 527 -3.53 6.18 21.93
C LEU A 527 -4.23 5.00 21.28
N GLN A 528 -5.51 4.84 21.60
CA GLN A 528 -6.40 3.82 21.03
C GLN A 528 -7.51 4.50 20.23
N PHE A 529 -7.90 3.94 19.11
CA PHE A 529 -9.10 4.31 18.40
C PHE A 529 -10.13 3.18 18.42
N ASP A 530 -11.40 3.61 18.48
CA ASP A 530 -12.54 2.69 18.61
C ASP A 530 -12.68 1.79 17.38
N GLY A 531 -13.14 0.58 17.58
CA GLY A 531 -13.58 -0.31 16.53
C GLY A 531 -14.78 0.26 15.77
N TYR A 532 -14.97 -0.19 14.54
CA TYR A 532 -16.07 0.28 13.70
C TYR A 532 -16.73 -0.86 12.93
N THR A 533 -17.96 -0.59 12.45
CA THR A 533 -18.68 -1.45 11.51
C THR A 533 -19.17 -0.63 10.32
N GLN A 534 -18.60 -0.90 9.16
CA GLN A 534 -19.07 -0.34 7.90
C GLN A 534 -20.18 -1.23 7.32
N VAL A 535 -21.34 -0.64 7.01
CA VAL A 535 -22.45 -1.34 6.37
C VAL A 535 -22.52 -0.92 4.91
N ASN A 536 -22.53 -1.92 4.00
CA ASN A 536 -22.70 -1.69 2.57
C ASN A 536 -23.97 -2.38 2.08
N GLY A 537 -24.60 -1.83 1.06
CA GLY A 537 -25.80 -2.40 0.47
C GLY A 537 -25.75 -2.37 -1.06
N PHE A 538 -26.41 -3.33 -1.69
CA PHE A 538 -26.59 -3.31 -3.13
C PHE A 538 -27.94 -3.87 -3.54
N VAL A 539 -28.41 -3.42 -4.72
CA VAL A 539 -29.53 -4.00 -5.44
C VAL A 539 -29.16 -4.09 -6.91
N SER A 540 -29.34 -5.24 -7.53
CA SER A 540 -29.09 -5.42 -8.96
C SER A 540 -30.35 -5.98 -9.64
N TYR A 541 -30.61 -5.59 -10.89
CA TYR A 541 -31.79 -6.01 -11.66
C TYR A 541 -31.43 -6.27 -13.12
N ASP A 542 -31.87 -7.40 -13.64
CA ASP A 542 -31.72 -7.79 -15.04
C ASP A 542 -32.82 -7.15 -15.87
N LEU A 543 -32.51 -6.04 -16.56
CA LEU A 543 -33.42 -5.33 -17.46
C LEU A 543 -33.74 -6.17 -18.70
N SER A 544 -32.77 -6.99 -19.15
CA SER A 544 -32.93 -7.99 -20.20
C SER A 544 -31.90 -9.12 -19.97
N GLU A 545 -31.94 -10.16 -20.82
CA GLU A 545 -30.93 -11.26 -20.77
C GLU A 545 -29.50 -10.78 -20.85
N ASN A 546 -29.27 -9.62 -21.47
CA ASN A 546 -27.95 -9.09 -21.74
C ASN A 546 -27.60 -7.80 -20.96
N LEU A 547 -28.57 -7.19 -20.27
CA LEU A 547 -28.40 -5.90 -19.60
C LEU A 547 -28.79 -5.97 -18.12
N ASN A 548 -27.81 -5.76 -17.24
CA ASN A 548 -28.02 -5.67 -15.81
C ASN A 548 -27.70 -4.24 -15.33
N ILE A 549 -28.50 -3.75 -14.39
CA ILE A 549 -28.25 -2.51 -13.64
C ILE A 549 -28.04 -2.85 -12.17
N ALA A 550 -27.07 -2.22 -11.52
CA ALA A 550 -26.86 -2.34 -10.08
C ALA A 550 -26.65 -0.98 -9.43
N LEU A 551 -27.31 -0.78 -8.29
CA LEU A 551 -27.08 0.32 -7.37
C LEU A 551 -26.26 -0.23 -6.19
N ASN A 552 -25.13 0.42 -5.88
CA ASN A 552 -24.31 0.07 -4.73
C ASN A 552 -24.16 1.30 -3.83
N VAL A 553 -24.27 1.08 -2.53
CA VAL A 553 -24.02 2.10 -1.50
C VAL A 553 -22.98 1.54 -0.53
N ASN A 554 -21.84 2.17 -0.45
CA ASN A 554 -20.81 1.84 0.53
C ASN A 554 -20.91 2.79 1.71
N ASN A 555 -20.61 2.28 2.91
CA ASN A 555 -20.73 3.01 4.16
C ASN A 555 -22.11 3.69 4.30
N LEU A 556 -23.17 2.89 4.25
CA LEU A 556 -24.57 3.34 4.21
C LEU A 556 -24.92 4.32 5.34
N PHE A 557 -24.34 4.15 6.52
CA PHE A 557 -24.63 4.95 7.71
C PHE A 557 -23.59 6.06 7.95
N ASP A 558 -22.65 6.22 7.01
CA ASP A 558 -21.60 7.24 7.11
C ASP A 558 -20.73 7.11 8.37
N THR A 559 -20.44 5.86 8.74
CA THR A 559 -19.68 5.53 9.94
C THR A 559 -18.25 6.07 9.81
N VAL A 560 -17.75 6.75 10.84
CA VAL A 560 -16.34 7.10 10.99
C VAL A 560 -15.59 5.86 11.48
N GLY A 561 -14.57 5.44 10.74
CA GLY A 561 -13.65 4.38 11.12
C GLY A 561 -12.22 4.85 10.95
N ILE A 562 -11.45 4.89 12.03
CA ILE A 562 -10.02 5.24 12.00
C ILE A 562 -9.24 3.94 11.79
N THR A 563 -8.34 3.93 10.81
CA THR A 563 -7.50 2.77 10.47
C THR A 563 -6.04 3.00 10.82
N GLU A 564 -5.64 4.25 11.04
CA GLU A 564 -4.26 4.66 11.27
C GLU A 564 -4.25 6.05 11.93
N ALA A 565 -3.33 6.29 12.86
CA ALA A 565 -2.99 7.62 13.33
C ALA A 565 -1.47 7.74 13.53
N GLU A 566 -0.94 8.94 13.27
CA GLU A 566 0.49 9.23 13.33
C GLU A 566 0.99 9.50 14.76
N GLU A 567 0.11 9.98 15.62
CA GLU A 567 0.44 10.34 17.00
C GLU A 567 0.48 9.10 17.90
N GLY A 568 1.50 9.03 18.77
CA GLY A 568 1.62 7.98 19.79
C GLY A 568 0.77 8.23 21.03
N SER A 569 0.34 9.48 21.26
CA SER A 569 -0.51 9.89 22.38
C SER A 569 -1.40 11.04 21.95
N VAL A 570 -2.45 11.34 22.74
CA VAL A 570 -3.34 12.47 22.45
C VAL A 570 -2.59 13.79 22.64
N PRO A 571 -2.45 14.64 21.57
CA PRO A 571 -1.80 15.94 21.69
C PRO A 571 -2.58 16.92 22.56
N GLU A 572 -1.92 17.97 23.07
CA GLU A 572 -2.56 19.01 23.91
C GLU A 572 -3.74 19.70 23.22
N ASN A 573 -3.69 19.88 21.89
CA ASN A 573 -4.78 20.45 21.10
C ASN A 573 -5.87 19.44 20.72
N ASN A 574 -5.75 18.19 21.15
CA ASN A 574 -6.65 17.09 20.86
C ASN A 574 -6.80 16.74 19.35
N ILE A 575 -5.87 17.20 18.50
CA ILE A 575 -5.91 16.95 17.06
C ILE A 575 -4.86 15.90 16.70
N ILE A 576 -5.32 14.82 16.06
CA ILE A 576 -4.47 13.76 15.50
C ILE A 576 -4.51 13.82 13.98
N ARG A 577 -3.51 13.24 13.34
CA ARG A 577 -3.49 13.00 11.90
C ARG A 577 -3.83 11.54 11.67
N ALA A 578 -5.02 11.29 11.16
CA ALA A 578 -5.58 9.95 11.04
C ALA A 578 -5.98 9.62 9.60
N ARG A 579 -5.90 8.36 9.25
CA ARG A 579 -6.51 7.82 8.04
C ARG A 579 -7.85 7.21 8.38
N THR A 580 -8.89 7.65 7.69
CA THR A 580 -10.25 7.14 7.87
C THR A 580 -10.68 6.29 6.69
N ILE A 581 -11.67 5.42 6.91
CA ILE A 581 -12.46 4.88 5.80
C ILE A 581 -13.19 6.02 5.11
N ASN A 582 -13.51 5.86 3.82
CA ASN A 582 -14.27 6.89 3.10
C ASN A 582 -15.70 6.99 3.66
N GLY A 583 -16.26 8.19 3.64
CA GLY A 583 -17.66 8.45 3.91
C GLY A 583 -18.59 7.70 2.94
N ARG A 584 -19.90 7.90 3.07
CA ARG A 584 -20.88 7.22 2.23
C ARG A 584 -20.70 7.56 0.75
N THR A 585 -20.57 6.51 -0.08
CA THR A 585 -20.48 6.62 -1.54
C THR A 585 -21.58 5.81 -2.22
N THR A 586 -22.13 6.35 -3.31
CA THR A 586 -23.17 5.69 -4.11
C THR A 586 -22.69 5.55 -5.55
N SER A 587 -22.89 4.37 -6.13
CA SER A 587 -22.57 4.13 -7.53
C SER A 587 -23.66 3.35 -8.26
N VAL A 588 -23.82 3.65 -9.55
CA VAL A 588 -24.69 2.89 -10.46
C VAL A 588 -23.81 2.21 -11.50
N THR A 589 -24.01 0.91 -11.66
CA THR A 589 -23.28 0.10 -12.64
C THR A 589 -24.26 -0.43 -13.69
N LEU A 590 -23.91 -0.25 -14.95
CA LEU A 590 -24.57 -0.91 -16.08
C LEU A 590 -23.62 -1.98 -16.63
N LYS A 591 -24.08 -3.21 -16.70
CA LYS A 591 -23.32 -4.33 -17.29
C LYS A 591 -24.06 -4.87 -18.49
N TYR A 592 -23.41 -4.82 -19.65
CA TYR A 592 -23.94 -5.38 -20.89
C TYR A 592 -23.06 -6.55 -21.36
N ALA A 593 -23.68 -7.69 -21.64
CA ALA A 593 -23.02 -8.86 -22.21
C ALA A 593 -23.30 -8.91 -23.73
N PHE A 594 -22.24 -8.99 -24.51
CA PHE A 594 -22.33 -9.21 -25.96
C PHE A 594 -22.34 -10.72 -26.22
N ASN A 595 -23.36 -11.20 -26.96
CA ASN A 595 -23.45 -12.60 -27.39
C ASN A 595 -22.70 -12.82 -28.71
#